data_305d1e487e906cb2df6faa6226dfb607
#
_entry.id   305d1e487e906cb2df6faa6226dfb607
#
_cell.length_a   1.000
_cell.length_b   1.000
_cell.length_c   1.000
_cell.angle_alpha   90.00
_cell.angle_beta   90.00
_cell.angle_gamma   90.00
#
_symmetry.space_group_name_H-M   'P 1'
#
loop_
_entity.id
_entity.type
_entity.pdbx_description
1 polymer ?
#
loop_
_entity_poly.entity_id
_entity_poly.type
_entity_poly.pdbx_seq_one_letter_code
_entity_poly.pdbx_strand_id
1 'polypeptide(L)'
;NDCVDSDNGEDDFGAFRNVMNEMYAKDISRKVRSSQRLRGNAGEPLSPPPYGYRKSPENRKKWVIDPEAAEVVRKVFRLCMEGKGNETIARQLQNEKVLVPQAYWQSKGLPRGGKKTQPNPYRWCKTTVAKMLTQQEYCGDVINFKTYSKSFRNKTRIDNPQENWAVFRDVHEPIIERETFERVQQIVGKVKQRHLKNPEEEKSIFTNLLYCADCGSRMWFHKSTNKVPVRHFFCSNYKGTRGTCNDHHYIREDALTEVVLSELRRLATFLACDEDAFAE
;
A
#
# COMPACT_ATOMS: atom_id res chain seq x y z
N ASN A 1 -20.51 -14.47 31.53
CA ASN A 1 -19.83 -15.76 31.36
C ASN A 1 -20.89 -16.84 31.19
N ASP A 2 -21.37 -16.97 29.97
CA ASP A 2 -22.27 -18.07 29.60
C ASP A 2 -21.38 -19.29 29.36
N CYS A 3 -21.30 -20.20 30.32
CA CYS A 3 -20.69 -21.51 30.16
C CYS A 3 -21.51 -22.28 29.12
N VAL A 4 -21.06 -22.29 27.87
CA VAL A 4 -21.58 -23.19 26.85
C VAL A 4 -20.71 -24.43 26.90
N ASP A 5 -21.30 -25.51 27.48
CA ASP A 5 -20.70 -26.82 27.47
C ASP A 5 -21.08 -27.52 26.16
N SER A 6 -20.13 -27.67 25.26
CA SER A 6 -20.35 -28.28 23.94
C SER A 6 -20.49 -29.81 23.97
N ASP A 7 -20.24 -30.46 25.14
CA ASP A 7 -20.26 -31.89 25.27
C ASP A 7 -21.62 -32.48 25.72
N ASN A 8 -22.55 -31.66 26.14
CA ASN A 8 -23.91 -32.10 26.46
C ASN A 8 -24.88 -31.77 25.32
N GLY A 9 -25.35 -32.79 24.64
CA GLY A 9 -26.12 -32.80 23.42
C GLY A 9 -27.30 -31.80 23.35
N GLU A 10 -27.55 -31.40 22.10
CA GLU A 10 -28.69 -30.63 21.59
C GLU A 10 -29.11 -29.43 22.47
N ASP A 11 -28.26 -28.38 22.42
CA ASP A 11 -28.70 -27.04 22.82
C ASP A 11 -29.65 -26.47 21.74
N ASP A 12 -30.93 -26.82 21.79
CA ASP A 12 -32.00 -26.30 20.92
C ASP A 12 -32.04 -24.76 20.93
N PHE A 13 -31.54 -24.13 22.00
CA PHE A 13 -31.38 -22.69 22.12
C PHE A 13 -30.13 -22.15 21.45
N GLY A 14 -29.12 -22.97 21.13
CA GLY A 14 -27.88 -22.54 20.50
C GLY A 14 -28.12 -21.96 19.09
N ALA A 15 -28.94 -22.63 18.31
CA ALA A 15 -29.31 -22.16 16.97
C ALA A 15 -30.09 -20.83 17.05
N PHE A 16 -31.04 -20.71 17.98
CA PHE A 16 -31.78 -19.46 18.19
C PHE A 16 -30.88 -18.33 18.67
N ARG A 17 -29.99 -18.60 19.61
CA ARG A 17 -29.00 -17.62 20.11
C ARG A 17 -28.09 -17.11 18.98
N ASN A 18 -27.62 -17.98 18.09
CA ASN A 18 -26.82 -17.63 16.93
C ASN A 18 -27.58 -16.72 15.96
N VAL A 19 -28.84 -17.02 15.66
CA VAL A 19 -29.70 -16.18 14.82
C VAL A 19 -29.93 -14.80 15.46
N MET A 20 -30.21 -14.76 16.76
CA MET A 20 -30.37 -13.51 17.50
C MET A 20 -29.11 -12.65 17.49
N ASN A 21 -27.95 -13.27 17.72
CA ASN A 21 -26.65 -12.57 17.66
C ASN A 21 -26.38 -12.01 16.26
N GLU A 22 -26.70 -12.76 15.21
CA GLU A 22 -26.57 -12.28 13.85
C GLU A 22 -27.51 -11.11 13.54
N MET A 23 -28.78 -11.20 13.95
CA MET A 23 -29.74 -10.11 13.79
C MET A 23 -29.26 -8.84 14.53
N TYR A 24 -28.79 -9.01 15.76
CA TYR A 24 -28.22 -7.90 16.55
C TYR A 24 -27.02 -7.25 15.88
N ALA A 25 -26.06 -8.05 15.39
CA ALA A 25 -24.91 -7.56 14.66
C ALA A 25 -25.30 -6.81 13.37
N LYS A 26 -26.30 -7.31 12.64
CA LYS A 26 -26.87 -6.67 11.45
C LYS A 26 -27.52 -5.33 11.77
N ASP A 27 -28.30 -5.26 12.85
CA ASP A 27 -28.98 -4.03 13.30
C ASP A 27 -27.95 -2.97 13.74
N ILE A 28 -26.96 -3.34 14.56
CA ILE A 28 -25.85 -2.43 14.92
C ILE A 28 -25.15 -1.91 13.66
N SER A 29 -24.82 -2.79 12.72
CA SER A 29 -24.17 -2.38 11.47
C SER A 29 -25.02 -1.38 10.68
N ARG A 30 -26.34 -1.57 10.64
CA ARG A 30 -27.27 -0.65 9.97
C ARG A 30 -27.27 0.72 10.66
N LYS A 31 -27.38 0.75 11.99
CA LYS A 31 -27.36 1.99 12.80
C LYS A 31 -26.06 2.76 12.62
N VAL A 32 -24.90 2.07 12.69
CA VAL A 32 -23.59 2.68 12.49
C VAL A 32 -23.47 3.26 11.08
N ARG A 33 -23.90 2.54 10.05
CA ARG A 33 -23.86 3.05 8.65
C ARG A 33 -24.78 4.25 8.46
N SER A 34 -25.97 4.23 9.05
CA SER A 34 -26.90 5.37 8.99
C SER A 34 -26.29 6.61 9.66
N SER A 35 -25.74 6.46 10.86
CA SER A 35 -25.02 7.54 11.55
C SER A 35 -23.83 8.07 10.76
N GLN A 36 -23.03 7.19 10.16
CA GLN A 36 -21.90 7.60 9.30
C GLN A 36 -22.38 8.35 8.06
N ARG A 37 -23.50 7.94 7.42
CA ARG A 37 -24.07 8.65 6.28
C ARG A 37 -24.56 10.05 6.66
N LEU A 38 -25.27 10.18 7.77
CA LEU A 38 -25.74 11.48 8.25
C LEU A 38 -24.57 12.42 8.51
N ARG A 39 -23.57 11.97 9.26
CA ARG A 39 -22.39 12.77 9.59
C ARG A 39 -21.57 13.10 8.34
N GLY A 40 -21.34 12.12 7.46
CA GLY A 40 -20.57 12.31 6.25
C GLY A 40 -21.22 13.26 5.26
N ASN A 41 -22.57 13.24 5.14
CA ASN A 41 -23.33 14.17 4.32
C ASN A 41 -23.44 15.57 4.95
N ALA A 42 -23.23 15.69 6.26
CA ALA A 42 -23.12 16.97 6.95
C ALA A 42 -21.71 17.60 6.87
N GLY A 43 -20.78 17.00 6.10
CA GLY A 43 -19.42 17.52 5.94
C GLY A 43 -18.47 17.21 7.10
N GLU A 44 -18.88 16.39 8.08
CA GLU A 44 -17.98 15.94 9.12
C GLU A 44 -16.96 14.94 8.53
N PRO A 45 -15.65 15.09 8.79
CA PRO A 45 -14.66 14.12 8.31
C PRO A 45 -14.84 12.77 9.00
N LEU A 46 -15.12 11.74 8.21
CA LEU A 46 -15.29 10.36 8.69
C LEU A 46 -13.94 9.65 8.87
N SER A 47 -12.93 10.07 8.15
CA SER A 47 -11.56 9.54 8.24
C SER A 47 -10.73 10.31 9.28
N PRO A 48 -9.67 9.68 9.84
CA PRO A 48 -8.71 10.42 10.64
C PRO A 48 -7.96 11.45 9.77
N PRO A 49 -7.47 12.57 10.36
CA PRO A 49 -6.75 13.61 9.63
C PRO A 49 -5.52 13.03 8.90
N PRO A 50 -5.24 13.45 7.65
CA PRO A 50 -4.01 13.05 6.96
C PRO A 50 -2.75 13.59 7.66
N TYR A 51 -1.58 13.09 7.28
CA TYR A 51 -0.30 13.62 7.78
C TYR A 51 -0.20 15.11 7.41
N GLY A 52 0.19 15.96 8.34
CA GLY A 52 0.13 17.42 8.20
C GLY A 52 -1.03 18.06 8.94
N TYR A 53 -2.03 17.27 9.31
CA TYR A 53 -3.16 17.70 10.13
C TYR A 53 -3.29 16.89 11.41
N ARG A 54 -3.86 17.50 12.43
CA ARG A 54 -4.27 16.88 13.69
C ARG A 54 -5.72 17.24 14.01
N LYS A 55 -6.36 16.48 14.90
CA LYS A 55 -7.67 16.84 15.40
C LYS A 55 -7.55 18.08 16.32
N SER A 56 -8.49 19.01 16.19
CA SER A 56 -8.56 20.14 17.10
C SER A 56 -8.76 19.67 18.54
N PRO A 57 -8.06 20.26 19.53
CA PRO A 57 -8.29 20.00 20.95
C PRO A 57 -9.71 20.34 21.39
N GLU A 58 -10.26 21.43 20.87
CA GLU A 58 -11.59 21.95 21.21
C GLU A 58 -12.70 21.17 20.55
N ASN A 59 -12.51 20.78 19.27
CA ASN A 59 -13.51 20.05 18.51
C ASN A 59 -12.86 18.91 17.71
N ARG A 60 -12.98 17.69 18.21
CA ARG A 60 -12.43 16.48 17.57
C ARG A 60 -12.98 16.19 16.16
N LYS A 61 -14.02 16.89 15.72
CA LYS A 61 -14.60 16.80 14.37
C LYS A 61 -13.89 17.73 13.37
N LYS A 62 -13.09 18.68 13.84
CA LYS A 62 -12.32 19.61 12.99
C LYS A 62 -10.85 19.22 12.93
N TRP A 63 -10.23 19.50 11.80
CA TRP A 63 -8.80 19.34 11.59
C TRP A 63 -8.11 20.71 11.71
N VAL A 64 -6.94 20.70 12.31
CA VAL A 64 -6.06 21.87 12.41
C VAL A 64 -4.68 21.47 11.89
N ILE A 65 -3.94 22.43 11.36
CA ILE A 65 -2.59 22.21 10.84
C ILE A 65 -1.66 21.78 11.99
N ASP A 66 -0.85 20.76 11.71
CA ASP A 66 0.30 20.39 12.51
C ASP A 66 1.55 20.99 11.86
N PRO A 67 2.17 22.04 12.45
CA PRO A 67 3.20 22.83 11.78
C PRO A 67 4.39 22.00 11.29
N GLU A 68 4.92 21.11 12.14
CA GLU A 68 6.08 20.27 11.79
C GLU A 68 5.77 19.32 10.62
N ALA A 69 4.62 18.64 10.68
CA ALA A 69 4.21 17.71 9.64
C ALA A 69 3.77 18.42 8.36
N ALA A 70 3.17 19.61 8.47
CA ALA A 70 2.76 20.43 7.33
C ALA A 70 3.95 20.91 6.50
N GLU A 71 5.07 21.26 7.13
CA GLU A 71 6.30 21.63 6.41
C GLU A 71 6.81 20.49 5.52
N VAL A 72 6.75 19.26 6.01
CA VAL A 72 7.12 18.09 5.22
C VAL A 72 6.17 17.92 4.03
N VAL A 73 4.86 18.15 4.21
CA VAL A 73 3.89 18.10 3.12
C VAL A 73 4.21 19.17 2.08
N ARG A 74 4.40 20.42 2.47
CA ARG A 74 4.79 21.53 1.57
C ARG A 74 6.08 21.21 0.80
N LYS A 75 7.06 20.62 1.49
CA LYS A 75 8.31 20.20 0.86
C LYS A 75 8.10 19.13 -0.22
N VAL A 76 7.28 18.11 0.04
CA VAL A 76 6.94 17.05 -0.94
C VAL A 76 6.31 17.66 -2.19
N PHE A 77 5.36 18.58 -2.04
CA PHE A 77 4.72 19.26 -3.17
C PHE A 77 5.69 20.14 -3.94
N ARG A 78 6.55 20.91 -3.26
CA ARG A 78 7.59 21.73 -3.90
C ARG A 78 8.56 20.87 -4.72
N LEU A 79 9.08 19.77 -4.16
CA LEU A 79 9.98 18.87 -4.87
C LEU A 79 9.32 18.22 -6.11
N CYS A 80 8.03 17.95 -6.04
CA CYS A 80 7.27 17.47 -7.19
C CYS A 80 7.14 18.56 -8.27
N MET A 81 6.90 19.81 -7.88
CA MET A 81 6.88 20.97 -8.81
C MET A 81 8.24 21.21 -9.47
N GLU A 82 9.35 20.92 -8.78
CA GLU A 82 10.71 20.93 -9.33
C GLU A 82 10.97 19.77 -10.32
N GLY A 83 9.98 18.91 -10.58
CA GLY A 83 10.08 17.78 -11.53
C GLY A 83 10.68 16.51 -10.93
N LYS A 84 10.90 16.43 -9.61
CA LYS A 84 11.44 15.23 -8.98
C LYS A 84 10.38 14.13 -8.92
N GLY A 85 10.76 12.91 -9.29
CA GLY A 85 9.89 11.73 -9.20
C GLY A 85 9.69 11.26 -7.75
N ASN A 86 8.61 10.51 -7.51
CA ASN A 86 8.23 10.04 -6.17
C ASN A 86 9.35 9.26 -5.45
N GLU A 87 10.15 8.49 -6.19
CA GLU A 87 11.29 7.73 -5.65
C GLU A 87 12.42 8.68 -5.20
N THR A 88 12.73 9.69 -6.01
CA THR A 88 13.76 10.71 -5.71
C THR A 88 13.36 11.53 -4.49
N ILE A 89 12.08 11.93 -4.40
CA ILE A 89 11.54 12.65 -3.23
C ILE A 89 11.67 11.79 -1.98
N ALA A 90 11.27 10.52 -2.05
CA ALA A 90 11.35 9.59 -0.93
C ALA A 90 12.81 9.42 -0.45
N ARG A 91 13.76 9.28 -1.37
CA ARG A 91 15.19 9.17 -1.06
C ARG A 91 15.74 10.45 -0.45
N GLN A 92 15.33 11.61 -0.93
CA GLN A 92 15.76 12.90 -0.37
C GLN A 92 15.27 13.05 1.07
N LEU A 93 13.99 12.77 1.37
CA LEU A 93 13.44 12.80 2.73
C LEU A 93 14.14 11.81 3.67
N GLN A 94 14.51 10.63 3.16
CA GLN A 94 15.28 9.64 3.92
C GLN A 94 16.68 10.14 4.26
N ASN A 95 17.39 10.73 3.30
CA ASN A 95 18.74 11.28 3.50
C ASN A 95 18.75 12.43 4.52
N GLU A 96 17.70 13.23 4.52
CA GLU A 96 17.49 14.32 5.48
C GLU A 96 16.98 13.85 6.84
N LYS A 97 16.85 12.53 7.05
CA LYS A 97 16.36 11.91 8.29
C LYS A 97 14.99 12.46 8.73
N VAL A 98 14.09 12.71 7.77
CA VAL A 98 12.71 13.09 8.07
C VAL A 98 11.94 11.83 8.50
N LEU A 99 11.25 11.90 9.64
CA LEU A 99 10.43 10.79 10.12
C LEU A 99 9.29 10.47 9.14
N VAL A 100 9.09 9.18 8.85
CA VAL A 100 7.91 8.75 8.10
C VAL A 100 6.63 9.01 8.90
N PRO A 101 5.47 9.21 8.27
CA PRO A 101 4.22 9.56 8.96
C PRO A 101 3.90 8.66 10.15
N GLN A 102 4.11 7.35 10.02
CA GLN A 102 3.86 6.40 11.10
C GLN A 102 4.81 6.62 12.31
N ALA A 103 6.10 6.78 12.05
CA ALA A 103 7.10 7.02 13.10
C ALA A 103 6.87 8.39 13.76
N TYR A 104 6.47 9.41 12.99
CA TYR A 104 6.09 10.72 13.50
C TYR A 104 4.90 10.63 14.48
N TRP A 105 3.83 9.90 14.09
CA TRP A 105 2.69 9.71 15.01
C TRP A 105 3.06 8.92 16.26
N GLN A 106 3.97 7.94 16.14
CA GLN A 106 4.49 7.22 17.31
C GLN A 106 5.27 8.13 18.25
N SER A 107 6.16 8.98 17.72
CA SER A 107 6.94 9.93 18.54
C SER A 107 6.06 10.95 19.28
N LYS A 108 4.90 11.29 18.73
CA LYS A 108 3.90 12.17 19.37
C LYS A 108 2.89 11.40 20.25
N GLY A 109 3.04 10.07 20.42
CA GLY A 109 2.13 9.24 21.22
C GLY A 109 0.72 9.11 20.62
N LEU A 110 0.55 9.35 19.32
CA LEU A 110 -0.75 9.29 18.67
C LEU A 110 -1.14 7.84 18.30
N PRO A 111 -2.41 7.42 18.54
CA PRO A 111 -2.87 6.03 18.30
C PRO A 111 -2.66 5.55 16.86
N ARG A 112 -2.60 6.48 15.90
CA ARG A 112 -2.43 6.20 14.47
C ARG A 112 -1.06 5.65 14.10
N GLY A 113 -0.04 5.85 14.93
CA GLY A 113 1.29 5.27 14.74
C GLY A 113 1.32 3.76 14.81
N GLY A 114 0.27 3.13 15.38
CA GLY A 114 0.22 1.69 15.60
C GLY A 114 1.16 1.22 16.72
N LYS A 115 1.12 -0.09 17.02
CA LYS A 115 1.95 -0.67 18.09
C LYS A 115 3.30 -1.20 17.58
N LYS A 116 3.43 -1.49 16.28
CA LYS A 116 4.68 -2.01 15.71
C LYS A 116 5.65 -0.87 15.43
N THR A 117 6.80 -0.93 16.07
CA THR A 117 7.91 -0.02 15.79
C THR A 117 8.46 -0.26 14.39
N GLN A 118 8.69 0.82 13.64
CA GLN A 118 9.33 0.72 12.33
C GLN A 118 10.82 0.43 12.51
N PRO A 119 11.38 -0.60 11.84
CA PRO A 119 12.82 -0.89 11.93
C PRO A 119 13.69 0.30 11.50
N ASN A 120 13.23 1.05 10.50
CA ASN A 120 13.87 2.29 10.07
C ASN A 120 12.81 3.41 9.99
N PRO A 121 12.82 4.34 10.97
CA PRO A 121 11.82 5.41 11.05
C PRO A 121 11.94 6.48 9.96
N TYR A 122 13.04 6.48 9.20
CA TYR A 122 13.31 7.44 8.12
C TYR A 122 13.09 6.86 6.73
N ARG A 123 12.66 5.59 6.64
CA ARG A 123 12.51 4.91 5.36
C ARG A 123 11.22 5.31 4.65
N TRP A 124 11.30 6.35 3.82
CA TRP A 124 10.20 6.77 2.96
C TRP A 124 10.01 5.81 1.79
N CYS A 125 8.75 5.53 1.44
CA CYS A 125 8.38 4.75 0.27
C CYS A 125 7.78 5.66 -0.80
N LYS A 126 8.07 5.39 -2.07
CA LYS A 126 7.46 6.10 -3.22
C LYS A 126 5.92 6.07 -3.19
N THR A 127 5.33 5.00 -2.68
CA THR A 127 3.87 4.87 -2.52
C THR A 127 3.30 5.84 -1.49
N THR A 128 4.02 6.12 -0.40
CA THR A 128 3.61 7.11 0.60
C THR A 128 3.64 8.51 0.00
N VAL A 129 4.72 8.86 -0.74
CA VAL A 129 4.82 10.14 -1.44
C VAL A 129 3.71 10.27 -2.49
N ALA A 130 3.49 9.25 -3.33
CA ALA A 130 2.42 9.25 -4.33
C ALA A 130 1.04 9.46 -3.70
N LYS A 131 0.77 8.80 -2.57
CA LYS A 131 -0.48 8.97 -1.83
C LYS A 131 -0.64 10.40 -1.31
N MET A 132 0.42 10.99 -0.76
CA MET A 132 0.38 12.39 -0.30
C MET A 132 0.07 13.35 -1.45
N LEU A 133 0.74 13.22 -2.59
CA LEU A 133 0.54 14.08 -3.75
C LEU A 133 -0.88 13.99 -4.37
N THR A 134 -1.63 12.93 -4.09
CA THR A 134 -3.00 12.73 -4.61
C THR A 134 -4.10 13.03 -3.58
N GLN A 135 -3.75 13.45 -2.37
CA GLN A 135 -4.72 13.76 -1.32
C GLN A 135 -5.22 15.21 -1.44
N GLN A 136 -6.42 15.37 -1.99
CA GLN A 136 -7.08 16.67 -2.15
C GLN A 136 -7.41 17.34 -0.80
N GLU A 137 -7.44 16.57 0.27
CA GLU A 137 -7.64 17.07 1.63
C GLU A 137 -6.60 18.14 2.04
N TYR A 138 -5.44 18.18 1.39
CA TYR A 138 -4.44 19.22 1.63
C TYR A 138 -4.87 20.62 1.14
N CYS A 139 -5.88 20.69 0.27
CA CYS A 139 -6.48 21.94 -0.18
C CYS A 139 -7.58 22.50 0.75
N GLY A 140 -7.76 21.88 1.93
CA GLY A 140 -8.82 22.30 2.86
C GLY A 140 -10.12 21.52 2.69
N ASP A 141 -10.18 20.55 1.79
CA ASP A 141 -11.38 19.81 1.45
C ASP A 141 -11.57 18.58 2.38
N VAL A 142 -12.82 18.23 2.64
CA VAL A 142 -13.20 16.96 3.28
C VAL A 142 -13.86 16.07 2.25
N ILE A 143 -13.32 14.86 2.06
CA ILE A 143 -13.86 13.89 1.11
C ILE A 143 -14.27 12.63 1.85
N ASN A 144 -15.56 12.37 1.85
CA ASN A 144 -16.16 11.22 2.48
C ASN A 144 -16.58 10.15 1.46
N PHE A 145 -16.79 8.93 1.92
CA PHE A 145 -17.28 7.79 1.13
C PHE A 145 -16.39 7.35 -0.02
N LYS A 146 -15.07 7.58 0.06
CA LYS A 146 -14.09 7.04 -0.92
C LYS A 146 -14.12 5.52 -1.03
N THR A 147 -14.49 4.84 0.07
CA THR A 147 -14.62 3.38 0.12
C THR A 147 -15.86 2.97 0.88
N TYR A 148 -16.38 1.79 0.56
CA TYR A 148 -17.49 1.17 1.31
C TYR A 148 -17.23 -0.32 1.57
N SER A 149 -17.95 -0.90 2.53
CA SER A 149 -17.93 -2.35 2.78
C SER A 149 -19.21 -2.97 2.26
N LYS A 150 -19.09 -4.12 1.55
CA LYS A 150 -20.21 -4.79 0.90
C LYS A 150 -21.30 -5.22 1.89
N SER A 151 -20.91 -5.76 3.03
CA SER A 151 -21.87 -6.22 4.06
C SER A 151 -21.27 -6.13 5.47
N PHE A 152 -22.05 -6.44 6.49
CA PHE A 152 -21.57 -6.54 7.87
C PHE A 152 -20.69 -7.78 8.09
N ARG A 153 -20.91 -8.84 7.31
CA ARG A 153 -20.07 -10.06 7.31
C ARG A 153 -18.79 -9.87 6.51
N ASN A 154 -18.89 -9.25 5.33
CA ASN A 154 -17.74 -8.98 4.49
C ASN A 154 -17.25 -7.54 4.69
N LYS A 155 -16.21 -7.38 5.51
CA LYS A 155 -15.59 -6.08 5.84
C LYS A 155 -14.56 -5.62 4.81
N THR A 156 -14.36 -6.34 3.71
CA THR A 156 -13.47 -5.93 2.62
C THR A 156 -13.89 -4.56 2.11
N ARG A 157 -12.93 -3.64 2.06
CA ARG A 157 -13.16 -2.30 1.54
C ARG A 157 -13.10 -2.32 0.03
N ILE A 158 -14.11 -1.74 -0.60
CA ILE A 158 -14.24 -1.58 -2.04
C ILE A 158 -14.16 -0.09 -2.33
N ASP A 159 -13.40 0.29 -3.36
CA ASP A 159 -13.32 1.68 -3.79
C ASP A 159 -14.65 2.12 -4.40
N ASN A 160 -15.10 3.29 -3.98
CA ASN A 160 -16.33 3.88 -4.49
C ASN A 160 -16.00 4.77 -5.69
N PRO A 161 -16.76 4.70 -6.79
CA PRO A 161 -16.61 5.64 -7.90
C PRO A 161 -16.62 7.10 -7.42
N GLN A 162 -15.85 7.97 -8.07
CA GLN A 162 -15.70 9.36 -7.63
C GLN A 162 -17.01 10.13 -7.63
N GLU A 163 -17.96 9.76 -8.49
CA GLU A 163 -19.31 10.31 -8.58
C GLU A 163 -20.10 10.17 -7.27
N ASN A 164 -19.77 9.15 -6.51
CA ASN A 164 -20.45 8.83 -5.23
C ASN A 164 -19.70 9.40 -4.00
N TRP A 165 -18.63 10.16 -4.21
CA TRP A 165 -17.92 10.80 -3.12
C TRP A 165 -18.66 12.06 -2.66
N ALA A 166 -18.76 12.25 -1.37
CA ALA A 166 -19.23 13.53 -0.81
C ALA A 166 -18.01 14.44 -0.58
N VAL A 167 -17.90 15.48 -1.41
CA VAL A 167 -16.80 16.44 -1.38
C VAL A 167 -17.30 17.76 -0.80
N PHE A 168 -16.69 18.20 0.28
CA PHE A 168 -16.94 19.49 0.93
C PHE A 168 -15.66 20.33 0.82
N ARG A 169 -15.78 21.48 0.20
CA ARG A 169 -14.65 22.38 -0.05
C ARG A 169 -14.44 23.34 1.11
N ASP A 170 -13.17 23.68 1.34
CA ASP A 170 -12.76 24.75 2.26
C ASP A 170 -13.30 24.59 3.71
N VAL A 171 -13.34 23.34 4.20
CA VAL A 171 -13.83 22.99 5.55
C VAL A 171 -12.76 23.26 6.62
N HIS A 172 -11.50 23.23 6.25
CA HIS A 172 -10.38 23.47 7.15
C HIS A 172 -9.28 24.26 6.43
N GLU A 173 -8.34 24.80 7.20
CA GLU A 173 -7.23 25.58 6.66
C GLU A 173 -6.37 24.74 5.71
N PRO A 174 -6.10 25.20 4.47
CA PRO A 174 -5.31 24.46 3.49
C PRO A 174 -3.81 24.51 3.84
N ILE A 175 -3.13 23.37 3.67
CA ILE A 175 -1.65 23.30 3.71
C ILE A 175 -1.07 23.66 2.36
N ILE A 176 -1.76 23.31 1.28
CA ILE A 176 -1.36 23.50 -0.12
C ILE A 176 -2.45 24.29 -0.85
N GLU A 177 -2.04 25.30 -1.56
CA GLU A 177 -2.96 26.06 -2.44
C GLU A 177 -3.53 25.18 -3.55
N ARG A 178 -4.79 25.40 -3.89
CA ARG A 178 -5.52 24.61 -4.90
C ARG A 178 -4.82 24.62 -6.25
N GLU A 179 -4.31 25.76 -6.67
CA GLU A 179 -3.57 25.90 -7.93
C GLU A 179 -2.31 25.02 -7.96
N THR A 180 -1.54 25.03 -6.88
CA THR A 180 -0.36 24.17 -6.72
C THR A 180 -0.73 22.68 -6.76
N PHE A 181 -1.83 22.30 -6.11
CA PHE A 181 -2.32 20.93 -6.15
C PHE A 181 -2.70 20.50 -7.58
N GLU A 182 -3.45 21.32 -8.28
CA GLU A 182 -3.88 21.03 -9.67
C GLU A 182 -2.68 20.87 -10.63
N ARG A 183 -1.68 21.75 -10.51
CA ARG A 183 -0.42 21.61 -11.28
C ARG A 183 0.29 20.29 -10.98
N VAL A 184 0.35 19.89 -9.71
CA VAL A 184 0.95 18.60 -9.31
C VAL A 184 0.14 17.44 -9.89
N GLN A 185 -1.22 17.48 -9.90
CA GLN A 185 -2.04 16.44 -10.53
C GLN A 185 -1.73 16.29 -12.03
N GLN A 186 -1.51 17.39 -12.75
CA GLN A 186 -1.11 17.34 -14.16
C GLN A 186 0.25 16.64 -14.35
N ILE A 187 1.22 16.91 -13.48
CA ILE A 187 2.54 16.26 -13.51
C ILE A 187 2.40 14.75 -13.24
N VAL A 188 1.69 14.39 -12.20
CA VAL A 188 1.46 12.98 -11.79
C VAL A 188 0.68 12.24 -12.88
N GLY A 189 -0.32 12.86 -13.49
CA GLY A 189 -1.10 12.29 -14.59
C GLY A 189 -0.26 11.98 -15.84
N LYS A 190 0.63 12.88 -16.23
CA LYS A 190 1.56 12.67 -17.36
C LYS A 190 2.52 11.50 -17.11
N VAL A 191 2.99 11.32 -15.88
CA VAL A 191 3.88 10.20 -15.50
C VAL A 191 3.12 8.86 -15.59
N LYS A 192 1.88 8.80 -15.11
CA LYS A 192 1.05 7.58 -15.22
C LYS A 192 0.82 7.16 -16.67
N GLN A 193 0.56 8.11 -17.57
CA GLN A 193 0.35 7.82 -18.99
C GLN A 193 1.60 7.22 -19.68
N ARG A 194 2.81 7.64 -19.27
CA ARG A 194 4.07 7.06 -19.79
C ARG A 194 4.23 5.59 -19.42
N HIS A 195 3.82 5.20 -18.22
CA HIS A 195 3.92 3.80 -17.75
C HIS A 195 2.84 2.87 -18.34
N LEU A 196 1.72 3.41 -18.84
CA LEU A 196 0.67 2.61 -19.48
C LEU A 196 0.97 2.24 -20.94
N LYS A 197 2.02 2.78 -21.54
CA LYS A 197 2.32 2.62 -22.99
C LYS A 197 3.08 1.35 -23.36
N ASN A 198 3.42 0.46 -22.42
CA ASN A 198 4.06 -0.83 -22.73
C ASN A 198 3.29 -2.01 -22.12
N PRO A 199 2.16 -2.45 -22.73
CA PRO A 199 1.48 -3.66 -22.31
C PRO A 199 2.17 -4.95 -22.79
N GLU A 200 3.12 -4.89 -23.75
CA GLU A 200 3.80 -6.03 -24.36
C GLU A 200 5.28 -6.16 -23.89
N GLU A 201 5.55 -6.03 -22.59
CA GLU A 201 6.85 -6.52 -22.13
C GLU A 201 6.84 -8.05 -22.16
N GLU A 202 7.62 -8.62 -23.08
CA GLU A 202 7.92 -10.06 -23.13
C GLU A 202 8.38 -10.51 -21.73
N LYS A 203 7.54 -11.27 -21.07
CA LYS A 203 7.86 -11.85 -19.77
C LYS A 203 8.76 -13.05 -19.98
N SER A 204 9.81 -13.19 -19.20
CA SER A 204 10.60 -14.42 -19.16
C SER A 204 9.77 -15.55 -18.55
N ILE A 205 10.01 -16.80 -19.04
CA ILE A 205 9.41 -18.02 -18.46
C ILE A 205 9.80 -18.20 -16.99
N PHE A 206 10.94 -17.66 -16.56
CA PHE A 206 11.43 -17.73 -15.18
C PHE A 206 10.89 -16.60 -14.28
N THR A 207 10.01 -15.75 -14.80
CA THR A 207 9.43 -14.63 -14.02
C THR A 207 8.66 -15.17 -12.82
N ASN A 208 8.97 -14.66 -11.62
CA ASN A 208 8.43 -15.07 -10.32
C ASN A 208 8.89 -16.44 -9.79
N LEU A 209 9.75 -17.18 -10.50
CA LEU A 209 10.28 -18.46 -10.04
C LEU A 209 11.63 -18.34 -9.34
N LEU A 210 12.36 -17.25 -9.52
CA LEU A 210 13.71 -17.06 -8.99
C LEU A 210 13.72 -16.29 -7.68
N TYR A 211 14.56 -16.77 -6.76
CA TYR A 211 14.79 -16.18 -5.45
C TYR A 211 16.29 -16.00 -5.22
N CYS A 212 16.65 -14.93 -4.52
CA CYS A 212 18.04 -14.70 -4.10
C CYS A 212 18.41 -15.69 -3.00
N ALA A 213 19.53 -16.40 -3.15
CA ALA A 213 19.99 -17.39 -2.18
C ALA A 213 20.31 -16.76 -0.81
N ASP A 214 20.86 -15.53 -0.79
CA ASP A 214 21.30 -14.88 0.44
C ASP A 214 20.16 -14.26 1.24
N CYS A 215 19.22 -13.59 0.57
CA CYS A 215 18.16 -12.83 1.28
C CYS A 215 16.75 -13.38 1.07
N GLY A 216 16.57 -14.47 0.32
CA GLY A 216 15.28 -15.10 0.07
C GLY A 216 14.28 -14.26 -0.75
N SER A 217 14.69 -13.09 -1.23
CA SER A 217 13.79 -12.21 -1.97
C SER A 217 13.70 -12.59 -3.44
N ARG A 218 12.54 -12.35 -4.03
CA ARG A 218 12.33 -12.59 -5.46
C ARG A 218 13.32 -11.80 -6.31
N MET A 219 13.80 -12.40 -7.36
CA MET A 219 14.59 -11.72 -8.39
C MET A 219 13.68 -11.07 -9.42
N TRP A 220 14.05 -9.87 -9.86
CA TRP A 220 13.30 -9.12 -10.86
C TRP A 220 13.91 -9.28 -12.25
N PHE A 221 13.04 -9.56 -13.21
CA PHE A 221 13.40 -9.58 -14.63
C PHE A 221 13.60 -8.15 -15.16
N HIS A 222 14.63 -7.98 -15.99
CA HIS A 222 14.90 -6.73 -16.68
C HIS A 222 15.50 -7.00 -18.06
N LYS A 223 15.03 -6.25 -19.06
CA LYS A 223 15.59 -6.21 -20.41
C LYS A 223 16.35 -4.89 -20.53
N SER A 224 17.65 -4.93 -20.83
CA SER A 224 18.41 -3.70 -20.99
C SER A 224 17.99 -2.96 -22.26
N THR A 225 18.05 -1.63 -22.21
CA THR A 225 17.73 -0.76 -23.36
C THR A 225 18.92 -0.46 -24.26
N ASN A 226 20.04 -1.19 -24.09
CA ASN A 226 21.25 -1.04 -24.89
C ASN A 226 21.03 -1.50 -26.35
N LYS A 227 21.95 -1.14 -27.28
CA LYS A 227 21.91 -1.54 -28.69
C LYS A 227 21.73 -3.06 -28.88
N VAL A 228 22.29 -3.86 -27.98
CA VAL A 228 22.02 -5.30 -27.85
C VAL A 228 21.30 -5.51 -26.53
N PRO A 229 20.00 -5.82 -26.55
CA PRO A 229 19.22 -5.99 -25.32
C PRO A 229 19.65 -7.26 -24.58
N VAL A 230 20.15 -7.10 -23.37
CA VAL A 230 20.49 -8.21 -22.46
C VAL A 230 19.33 -8.43 -21.51
N ARG A 231 18.83 -9.66 -21.47
CA ARG A 231 17.76 -10.11 -20.55
C ARG A 231 18.40 -10.72 -19.32
N HIS A 232 18.04 -10.25 -18.14
CA HIS A 232 18.66 -10.68 -16.90
C HIS A 232 17.75 -10.56 -15.69
N PHE A 233 18.09 -11.28 -14.64
CA PHE A 233 17.45 -11.20 -13.33
C PHE A 233 18.42 -10.60 -12.31
N PHE A 234 17.88 -9.81 -11.37
CA PHE A 234 18.65 -9.23 -10.27
C PHE A 234 17.86 -9.24 -8.97
N CYS A 235 18.58 -9.26 -7.83
CA CYS A 235 17.98 -9.26 -6.51
C CYS A 235 17.18 -7.97 -6.26
N SER A 236 15.90 -8.12 -5.93
CA SER A 236 15.00 -6.98 -5.66
C SER A 236 15.39 -6.18 -4.41
N ASN A 237 15.99 -6.81 -3.40
CA ASN A 237 16.41 -6.14 -2.17
C ASN A 237 17.68 -5.32 -2.35
N TYR A 238 18.61 -5.78 -3.16
CA TYR A 238 19.83 -5.01 -3.46
C TYR A 238 19.49 -3.75 -4.27
N LYS A 239 18.82 -3.89 -5.42
CA LYS A 239 18.50 -2.76 -6.30
C LYS A 239 17.38 -1.87 -5.75
N GLY A 240 16.48 -2.43 -4.93
CA GLY A 240 15.39 -1.69 -4.29
C GLY A 240 15.79 -0.85 -3.09
N THR A 241 17.10 -0.69 -2.83
CA THR A 241 17.66 0.06 -1.69
C THR A 241 17.09 -0.38 -0.33
N ARG A 242 16.62 -1.63 -0.22
CA ARG A 242 16.05 -2.15 1.03
C ARG A 242 17.11 -2.51 2.05
N GLY A 243 18.40 -2.57 1.65
CA GLY A 243 19.55 -2.79 2.53
C GLY A 243 19.59 -4.15 3.23
N THR A 244 18.83 -5.15 2.72
CA THR A 244 18.76 -6.49 3.27
C THR A 244 19.55 -7.51 2.47
N CYS A 245 20.17 -7.11 1.36
CA CYS A 245 21.12 -7.89 0.57
C CYS A 245 22.36 -7.06 0.33
N ASN A 246 23.51 -7.59 0.73
CA ASN A 246 24.78 -6.86 0.71
C ASN A 246 25.43 -6.85 -0.67
N ASP A 247 25.18 -7.89 -1.49
CA ASP A 247 25.82 -8.07 -2.78
C ASP A 247 24.86 -7.97 -3.96
N HIS A 248 25.45 -7.63 -5.14
CA HIS A 248 24.74 -7.55 -6.41
C HIS A 248 24.56 -8.93 -7.02
N HIS A 249 23.45 -9.60 -6.69
CA HIS A 249 23.10 -10.87 -7.32
C HIS A 249 22.44 -10.63 -8.67
N TYR A 250 23.04 -11.16 -9.71
CA TYR A 250 22.67 -10.98 -11.10
C TYR A 250 22.89 -12.28 -11.88
N ILE A 251 21.94 -12.67 -12.71
CA ILE A 251 22.07 -13.80 -13.63
C ILE A 251 21.44 -13.44 -14.98
N ARG A 252 22.11 -13.78 -16.08
CA ARG A 252 21.56 -13.64 -17.42
C ARG A 252 20.54 -14.76 -17.71
N GLU A 253 19.53 -14.43 -18.49
CA GLU A 253 18.48 -15.40 -18.84
C GLU A 253 19.00 -16.57 -19.67
N ASP A 254 19.93 -16.30 -20.60
CA ASP A 254 20.57 -17.32 -21.43
C ASP A 254 21.36 -18.33 -20.56
N ALA A 255 22.22 -17.85 -19.68
CA ALA A 255 22.96 -18.71 -18.74
C ALA A 255 22.02 -19.54 -17.85
N LEU A 256 20.96 -18.93 -17.33
CA LEU A 256 19.96 -19.63 -16.54
C LEU A 256 19.25 -20.73 -17.35
N THR A 257 18.93 -20.45 -18.61
CA THR A 257 18.30 -21.42 -19.51
C THR A 257 19.22 -22.61 -19.77
N GLU A 258 20.51 -22.38 -19.99
CA GLU A 258 21.50 -23.45 -20.17
C GLU A 258 21.61 -24.36 -18.93
N VAL A 259 21.67 -23.76 -17.73
CA VAL A 259 21.73 -24.52 -16.47
C VAL A 259 20.48 -25.37 -16.28
N VAL A 260 19.30 -24.80 -16.47
CA VAL A 260 18.04 -25.54 -16.32
C VAL A 260 17.92 -26.65 -17.34
N LEU A 261 18.27 -26.39 -18.60
CA LEU A 261 18.23 -27.42 -19.65
C LEU A 261 19.23 -28.54 -19.40
N SER A 262 20.44 -28.23 -18.89
CA SER A 262 21.42 -29.26 -18.55
C SER A 262 20.93 -30.17 -17.44
N GLU A 263 20.29 -29.62 -16.40
CA GLU A 263 19.71 -30.41 -15.32
C GLU A 263 18.49 -31.25 -15.78
N LEU A 264 17.63 -30.68 -16.60
CA LEU A 264 16.52 -31.44 -17.19
C LEU A 264 16.99 -32.61 -18.05
N ARG A 265 18.04 -32.40 -18.87
CA ARG A 265 18.64 -33.48 -19.67
C ARG A 265 19.28 -34.55 -18.79
N ARG A 266 19.99 -34.15 -17.72
CA ARG A 266 20.55 -35.08 -16.73
C ARG A 266 19.47 -35.93 -16.07
N LEU A 267 18.38 -35.32 -15.65
CA LEU A 267 17.23 -36.04 -15.07
C LEU A 267 16.56 -36.95 -16.07
N ALA A 268 16.36 -36.50 -17.32
CA ALA A 268 15.78 -37.34 -18.38
C ALA A 268 16.65 -38.56 -18.70
N THR A 269 17.98 -38.39 -18.74
CA THR A 269 18.93 -39.49 -18.92
C THR A 269 18.89 -40.47 -17.76
N PHE A 270 18.82 -39.96 -16.52
CA PHE A 270 18.71 -40.78 -15.32
C PHE A 270 17.41 -41.61 -15.34
N LEU A 271 16.26 -40.99 -15.67
CA LEU A 271 14.97 -41.66 -15.79
C LEU A 271 14.95 -42.73 -16.90
N ALA A 272 15.64 -42.48 -18.02
CA ALA A 272 15.72 -43.44 -19.11
C ALA A 272 16.66 -44.63 -18.81
N CYS A 273 17.59 -44.49 -17.88
CA CYS A 273 18.52 -45.55 -17.49
C CYS A 273 18.05 -46.37 -16.30
N ASP A 274 17.16 -45.84 -15.45
CA ASP A 274 16.72 -46.46 -14.19
C ASP A 274 15.19 -46.34 -14.01
N GLU A 275 14.39 -46.83 -14.98
CA GLU A 275 12.92 -46.83 -14.86
C GLU A 275 12.44 -47.59 -13.60
N ASP A 276 13.16 -48.66 -13.20
CA ASP A 276 12.79 -49.48 -12.04
C ASP A 276 13.10 -48.79 -10.68
N ALA A 277 14.10 -47.92 -10.61
CA ALA A 277 14.48 -47.21 -9.40
C ALA A 277 13.59 -45.99 -9.07
N PHE A 278 12.74 -45.56 -10.00
CA PHE A 278 11.82 -44.44 -9.84
C PHE A 278 10.40 -44.86 -9.44
N ALA A 279 10.10 -46.17 -9.48
CA ALA A 279 8.78 -46.73 -9.15
C ALA A 279 8.65 -47.16 -7.67
N GLU A 280 9.73 -47.12 -6.87
CA GLU A 280 9.76 -47.23 -5.41
C GLU A 280 9.76 -45.85 -4.73
#